data_796bd4c03d87ffc96182145445057b25
#
_entry.id   796bd4c03d87ffc96182145445057b25
#
_cell.length_a   1.000
_cell.length_b   1.000
_cell.length_c   1.000
_cell.angle_alpha   90.00
_cell.angle_beta   90.00
_cell.angle_gamma   90.00
#
_symmetry.space_group_name_H-M   'P 1'
#
loop_
_entity.id
_entity.type
_entity.pdbx_description
1 polymer ?
#
loop_
_entity_poly.entity_id
_entity_poly.type
_entity_poly.pdbx_seq_one_letter_code
_entity_poly.pdbx_strand_id
1 'polypeptide(L)'
;LLIFIQYSRGVEGFINILNKQLETLEAKKSGHSRIMVQVLATVTGLLLFVETSISSLTVGTLYRPIFDKLKIPREKLAYIADSSSAPSSILIPFNAWGAFIMGLLLTQGVDKPFSVMMASIKYNFYPLLAIVIVFIIIFTKKDFGPMKKAEKRTKETGQLMNTNSKPMVSDD
;
A
#
# COMPACT_ATOMS: atom_id res chain seq x y z
N LEU A 1 6.75 13.00 -11.72
CA LEU A 1 5.42 12.38 -11.61
C LEU A 1 4.67 12.91 -10.39
N LEU A 2 5.25 12.87 -9.18
CA LEU A 2 4.62 13.38 -7.94
C LEU A 2 4.20 14.85 -8.05
N ILE A 3 5.05 15.72 -8.61
CA ILE A 3 4.74 17.14 -8.85
C ILE A 3 3.54 17.30 -9.78
N PHE A 4 3.45 16.48 -10.85
CA PHE A 4 2.29 16.50 -11.75
C PHE A 4 1.00 16.06 -11.07
N ILE A 5 1.08 15.04 -10.20
CA ILE A 5 -0.08 14.55 -9.43
C ILE A 5 -0.56 15.64 -8.45
N GLN A 6 0.35 16.36 -7.80
CA GLN A 6 0.02 17.47 -6.90
C GLN A 6 -0.55 18.69 -7.66
N TYR A 7 0.07 19.08 -8.78
CA TYR A 7 -0.35 20.24 -9.57
C TYR A 7 -1.69 20.04 -10.32
N SER A 8 -1.97 18.79 -10.75
CA SER A 8 -3.20 18.47 -11.49
C SER A 8 -4.47 18.42 -10.64
N ARG A 9 -4.35 18.63 -9.30
CA ARG A 9 -5.45 18.39 -8.34
C ARG A 9 -6.07 16.99 -8.45
N GLY A 10 -5.39 16.07 -9.11
CA GLY A 10 -5.84 14.68 -9.27
C GLY A 10 -6.03 13.99 -7.92
N VAL A 11 -5.19 14.33 -6.93
CA VAL A 11 -5.31 13.86 -5.55
C VAL A 11 -6.61 14.36 -4.91
N GLU A 12 -6.94 15.65 -5.06
CA GLU A 12 -8.18 16.22 -4.52
C GLU A 12 -9.43 15.59 -5.19
N GLY A 13 -9.40 15.40 -6.49
CA GLY A 13 -10.48 14.74 -7.23
C GLY A 13 -10.69 13.30 -6.76
N PHE A 14 -9.60 12.54 -6.58
CA PHE A 14 -9.64 11.17 -6.08
C PHE A 14 -10.14 11.12 -4.62
N ILE A 15 -9.65 12.00 -3.75
CA ILE A 15 -10.10 12.12 -2.36
C ILE A 15 -11.60 12.46 -2.31
N ASN A 16 -12.07 13.36 -3.17
CA ASN A 16 -13.48 13.73 -3.23
C ASN A 16 -14.38 12.57 -3.68
N ILE A 17 -13.93 11.78 -4.67
CA ILE A 17 -14.64 10.56 -5.10
C ILE A 17 -14.69 9.54 -3.97
N LEU A 18 -13.56 9.30 -3.29
CA LEU A 18 -13.50 8.40 -2.15
C LEU A 18 -14.34 8.90 -0.97
N ASN A 19 -14.29 10.19 -0.65
CA ASN A 19 -15.11 10.77 0.41
C ASN A 19 -16.60 10.60 0.12
N LYS A 20 -17.03 10.86 -1.11
CA LYS A 20 -18.45 10.66 -1.52
C LYS A 20 -18.88 9.21 -1.41
N GLN A 21 -18.02 8.27 -1.75
CA GLN A 21 -18.29 6.85 -1.56
C GLN A 21 -18.26 6.46 -0.07
N LEU A 22 -17.38 7.04 0.73
CA LEU A 22 -17.29 6.80 2.16
C LEU A 22 -18.53 7.34 2.90
N GLU A 23 -19.01 8.54 2.57
CA GLU A 23 -20.24 9.11 3.14
C GLU A 23 -21.46 8.23 2.88
N THR A 24 -21.55 7.65 1.69
CA THR A 24 -22.61 6.69 1.34
C THR A 24 -22.48 5.38 2.15
N LEU A 25 -21.29 4.99 2.57
CA LEU A 25 -21.01 3.77 3.34
C LEU A 25 -21.06 3.99 4.84
N GLU A 26 -20.69 5.18 5.34
CA GLU A 26 -20.82 5.58 6.75
C GLU A 26 -22.27 5.60 7.19
N ALA A 27 -23.18 5.99 6.30
CA ALA A 27 -24.62 5.88 6.52
C ALA A 27 -25.09 4.43 6.74
N LYS A 28 -24.29 3.42 6.32
CA LYS A 28 -24.64 1.99 6.45
C LYS A 28 -23.95 1.23 7.59
N LYS A 29 -22.68 1.50 7.94
CA LYS A 29 -21.97 0.94 9.12
C LYS A 29 -20.48 1.41 9.15
N SER A 30 -20.08 2.14 10.16
CA SER A 30 -18.72 2.67 10.37
C SER A 30 -17.55 1.64 10.23
N GLY A 31 -17.80 0.37 10.53
CA GLY A 31 -16.77 -0.68 10.45
C GLY A 31 -16.42 -1.13 9.03
N HIS A 32 -17.27 -0.91 8.03
CA HIS A 32 -17.03 -1.30 6.66
C HIS A 32 -16.14 -0.27 5.93
N SER A 33 -16.27 1.01 6.25
CA SER A 33 -15.48 2.09 5.67
C SER A 33 -13.97 1.92 5.93
N ARG A 34 -13.61 1.51 7.16
CA ARG A 34 -12.21 1.25 7.54
C ARG A 34 -11.60 0.08 6.75
N ILE A 35 -12.35 -1.01 6.54
CA ILE A 35 -11.89 -2.15 5.73
C ILE A 35 -11.74 -1.73 4.27
N MET A 36 -12.75 -1.10 3.72
CA MET A 36 -12.77 -0.71 2.32
C MET A 36 -11.60 0.19 1.95
N VAL A 37 -11.30 1.21 2.76
CA VAL A 37 -10.17 2.12 2.50
C VAL A 37 -8.83 1.39 2.55
N GLN A 38 -8.64 0.47 3.50
CA GLN A 38 -7.44 -0.35 3.59
C GLN A 38 -7.29 -1.29 2.37
N VAL A 39 -8.39 -1.91 1.93
CA VAL A 39 -8.40 -2.74 0.72
C VAL A 39 -8.07 -1.89 -0.51
N LEU A 40 -8.68 -0.70 -0.66
CA LEU A 40 -8.40 0.19 -1.77
C LEU A 40 -6.93 0.66 -1.77
N ALA A 41 -6.37 1.00 -0.61
CA ALA A 41 -4.97 1.36 -0.48
C ALA A 41 -4.06 0.19 -0.91
N THR A 42 -4.37 -1.04 -0.46
CA THR A 42 -3.64 -2.25 -0.84
C THR A 42 -3.71 -2.49 -2.36
N VAL A 43 -4.92 -2.45 -2.94
CA VAL A 43 -5.11 -2.66 -4.38
C VAL A 43 -4.39 -1.59 -5.20
N THR A 44 -4.44 -0.32 -4.77
CA THR A 44 -3.69 0.76 -5.43
C THR A 44 -2.18 0.49 -5.41
N GLY A 45 -1.62 0.06 -4.28
CA GLY A 45 -0.21 -0.31 -4.18
C GLY A 45 0.15 -1.50 -5.07
N LEU A 46 -0.72 -2.49 -5.18
CA LEU A 46 -0.53 -3.64 -6.07
C LEU A 46 -0.56 -3.26 -7.56
N LEU A 47 -1.41 -2.30 -7.94
CA LEU A 47 -1.52 -1.82 -9.32
C LEU A 47 -0.35 -0.92 -9.75
N LEU A 48 0.29 -0.24 -8.79
CA LEU A 48 1.43 0.64 -9.04
C LEU A 48 2.76 -0.13 -8.99
N PHE A 49 2.89 -1.20 -9.78
CA PHE A 49 4.03 -2.13 -9.77
C PHE A 49 5.27 -1.62 -10.51
N VAL A 50 5.22 -0.45 -11.14
CA VAL A 50 6.29 0.05 -12.02
C VAL A 50 7.57 0.35 -11.24
N GLU A 51 7.44 0.97 -10.06
CA GLU A 51 8.55 1.30 -9.17
C GLU A 51 8.05 1.35 -7.73
N THR A 52 8.77 0.68 -6.83
CA THR A 52 8.37 0.47 -5.43
C THR A 52 8.25 1.78 -4.64
N SER A 53 9.23 2.67 -4.78
CA SER A 53 9.24 3.94 -4.03
C SER A 53 8.13 4.87 -4.48
N ILE A 54 7.87 4.96 -5.78
CA ILE A 54 6.76 5.75 -6.34
C ILE A 54 5.43 5.17 -5.86
N SER A 55 5.28 3.87 -5.87
CA SER A 55 4.08 3.18 -5.41
C SER A 55 3.81 3.48 -3.93
N SER A 56 4.77 3.23 -3.05
CA SER A 56 4.61 3.42 -1.61
C SER A 56 4.37 4.89 -1.23
N LEU A 57 5.08 5.83 -1.86
CA LEU A 57 4.86 7.27 -1.66
C LEU A 57 3.47 7.69 -2.14
N THR A 58 3.03 7.19 -3.30
CA THR A 58 1.70 7.50 -3.84
C THR A 58 0.61 6.99 -2.92
N VAL A 59 0.68 5.73 -2.49
CA VAL A 59 -0.27 5.16 -1.52
C VAL A 59 -0.25 5.95 -0.21
N GLY A 60 0.94 6.23 0.32
CA GLY A 60 1.10 6.97 1.55
C GLY A 60 0.49 8.37 1.50
N THR A 61 0.79 9.15 0.47
CA THR A 61 0.29 10.53 0.34
C THR A 61 -1.21 10.57 0.03
N LEU A 62 -1.68 9.69 -0.85
CA LEU A 62 -3.06 9.67 -1.32
C LEU A 62 -4.04 9.24 -0.22
N TYR A 63 -3.68 8.20 0.54
CA TYR A 63 -4.58 7.62 1.54
C TYR A 63 -4.42 8.22 2.94
N ARG A 64 -3.34 8.98 3.22
CA ARG A 64 -3.09 9.59 4.53
C ARG A 64 -4.28 10.39 5.07
N PRO A 65 -4.87 11.38 4.34
CA PRO A 65 -5.97 12.17 4.86
C PRO A 65 -7.21 11.31 5.16
N ILE A 66 -7.43 10.24 4.40
CA ILE A 66 -8.56 9.35 4.58
C ILE A 66 -8.36 8.45 5.81
N PHE A 67 -7.14 7.92 6.01
CA PHE A 67 -6.77 7.14 7.19
C PHE A 67 -6.90 7.99 8.46
N ASP A 68 -6.46 9.25 8.39
CA ASP A 68 -6.56 10.19 9.50
C ASP A 68 -8.02 10.48 9.86
N LYS A 69 -8.88 10.74 8.87
CA LYS A 69 -10.33 10.94 9.05
C LYS A 69 -11.00 9.73 9.68
N LEU A 70 -10.63 8.52 9.29
CA LEU A 70 -11.17 7.26 9.82
C LEU A 70 -10.49 6.79 11.11
N LYS A 71 -9.58 7.59 11.67
CA LYS A 71 -8.81 7.27 12.88
C LYS A 71 -8.10 5.91 12.77
N ILE A 72 -7.45 5.67 11.62
CA ILE A 72 -6.59 4.51 11.39
C ILE A 72 -5.15 4.97 11.61
N PRO A 73 -4.33 4.26 12.43
CA PRO A 73 -2.97 4.69 12.69
C PRO A 73 -2.13 4.78 11.42
N ARG A 74 -1.28 5.82 11.32
CA ARG A 74 -0.40 6.02 10.16
C ARG A 74 0.62 4.89 9.99
N GLU A 75 1.00 4.21 11.07
CA GLU A 75 1.84 3.01 11.02
C GLU A 75 1.17 1.89 10.24
N LYS A 76 -0.16 1.78 10.29
CA LYS A 76 -0.91 0.80 9.51
C LYS A 76 -0.94 1.16 8.03
N LEU A 77 -1.05 2.45 7.70
CA LEU A 77 -0.91 2.92 6.32
C LEU A 77 0.47 2.61 5.78
N ALA A 78 1.52 2.90 6.54
CA ALA A 78 2.90 2.60 6.15
C ALA A 78 3.11 1.11 5.90
N TYR A 79 2.58 0.24 6.76
CA TYR A 79 2.61 -1.21 6.57
C TYR A 79 1.91 -1.64 5.29
N ILE A 80 0.71 -1.12 5.02
CA ILE A 80 -0.06 -1.44 3.81
C ILE A 80 0.69 -0.96 2.57
N ALA A 81 1.21 0.27 2.58
CA ALA A 81 1.95 0.84 1.46
C ALA A 81 3.18 0.01 1.12
N ASP A 82 3.98 -0.36 2.11
CA ASP A 82 5.19 -1.17 1.93
C ASP A 82 4.86 -2.60 1.48
N SER A 83 3.95 -3.26 2.20
CA SER A 83 3.58 -4.67 1.94
C SER A 83 2.74 -4.89 0.68
N SER A 84 2.28 -3.85 0.01
CA SER A 84 1.63 -3.93 -1.30
C SER A 84 2.57 -3.55 -2.44
N SER A 85 3.42 -2.54 -2.26
CA SER A 85 4.27 -2.00 -3.31
C SER A 85 5.47 -2.89 -3.65
N ALA A 86 6.24 -3.32 -2.64
CA ALA A 86 7.41 -4.16 -2.87
C ALA A 86 7.05 -5.55 -3.43
N PRO A 87 6.07 -6.28 -2.89
CA PRO A 87 5.66 -7.56 -3.44
C PRO A 87 5.13 -7.47 -4.87
N SER A 88 4.36 -6.43 -5.21
CA SER A 88 3.83 -6.28 -6.56
C SER A 88 4.91 -6.10 -7.61
N SER A 89 5.97 -5.36 -7.29
CA SER A 89 7.10 -5.14 -8.20
C SER A 89 7.88 -6.41 -8.51
N ILE A 90 7.84 -7.42 -7.62
CA ILE A 90 8.49 -8.72 -7.84
C ILE A 90 7.58 -9.68 -8.59
N LEU A 91 6.28 -9.65 -8.30
CA LEU A 91 5.31 -10.58 -8.92
C LEU A 91 4.91 -10.16 -10.34
N ILE A 92 4.96 -8.86 -10.64
CA ILE A 92 4.62 -8.33 -11.96
C ILE A 92 5.91 -7.92 -12.66
N PRO A 93 6.42 -8.73 -13.62
CA PRO A 93 7.76 -8.56 -14.18
C PRO A 93 7.88 -7.44 -15.24
N PHE A 94 6.84 -6.63 -15.42
CA PHE A 94 6.81 -5.53 -16.40
C PHE A 94 7.32 -4.21 -15.82
N ASN A 95 8.52 -4.25 -15.24
CA ASN A 95 9.18 -3.10 -14.61
C ASN A 95 10.71 -3.20 -14.78
N ALA A 96 11.44 -2.22 -14.25
CA ALA A 96 12.91 -2.18 -14.36
C ALA A 96 13.59 -3.40 -13.73
N TRP A 97 13.08 -3.94 -12.62
CA TRP A 97 13.62 -5.14 -11.99
C TRP A 97 13.44 -6.38 -12.86
N GLY A 98 12.28 -6.55 -13.50
CA GLY A 98 12.04 -7.64 -14.43
C GLY A 98 12.99 -7.58 -15.64
N ALA A 99 13.18 -6.38 -16.21
CA ALA A 99 14.14 -6.18 -17.29
C ALA A 99 15.57 -6.51 -16.86
N PHE A 100 15.98 -6.08 -15.67
CA PHE A 100 17.30 -6.37 -15.10
C PHE A 100 17.52 -7.88 -14.91
N ILE A 101 16.58 -8.58 -14.30
CA ILE A 101 16.67 -10.04 -14.11
C ILE A 101 16.71 -10.78 -15.44
N MET A 102 15.91 -10.37 -16.43
CA MET A 102 15.99 -10.95 -17.78
C MET A 102 17.37 -10.75 -18.41
N GLY A 103 17.97 -9.57 -18.24
CA GLY A 103 19.33 -9.29 -18.69
C GLY A 103 20.35 -10.23 -18.04
N LEU A 104 20.28 -10.45 -16.74
CA LEU A 104 21.15 -11.40 -16.04
C LEU A 104 20.97 -12.84 -16.52
N LEU A 105 19.75 -13.29 -16.74
CA LEU A 105 19.47 -14.62 -17.27
C LEU A 105 20.08 -14.81 -18.67
N LEU A 106 20.00 -13.78 -19.52
CA LEU A 106 20.63 -13.80 -20.85
C LEU A 106 22.15 -13.94 -20.74
N THR A 107 22.80 -13.21 -19.83
CA THR A 107 24.26 -13.30 -19.63
C THR A 107 24.71 -14.67 -19.13
N GLN A 108 23.82 -15.42 -18.49
CA GLN A 108 24.05 -16.81 -18.05
C GLN A 108 23.71 -17.85 -19.13
N GLY A 109 23.39 -17.44 -20.36
CA GLY A 109 23.12 -18.33 -21.47
C GLY A 109 21.71 -18.96 -21.44
N VAL A 110 20.76 -18.35 -20.75
CA VAL A 110 19.37 -18.82 -20.72
C VAL A 110 18.64 -18.42 -22.01
N ASP A 111 18.23 -19.35 -22.85
CA ASP A 111 17.59 -19.07 -24.14
C ASP A 111 16.24 -18.36 -24.03
N LYS A 112 15.48 -18.60 -22.96
CA LYS A 112 14.13 -18.07 -22.76
C LYS A 112 13.97 -17.39 -21.39
N PRO A 113 14.64 -16.25 -21.16
CA PRO A 113 14.66 -15.60 -19.83
C PRO A 113 13.28 -15.23 -19.31
N PHE A 114 12.41 -14.73 -20.17
CA PHE A 114 11.04 -14.37 -19.79
C PHE A 114 10.25 -15.58 -19.29
N SER A 115 10.34 -16.70 -19.99
CA SER A 115 9.63 -17.94 -19.60
C SER A 115 10.14 -18.47 -18.26
N VAL A 116 11.45 -18.42 -18.02
CA VAL A 116 12.05 -18.84 -16.75
C VAL A 116 11.60 -17.91 -15.62
N MET A 117 11.61 -16.62 -15.85
CA MET A 117 11.17 -15.63 -14.86
C MET A 117 9.68 -15.80 -14.52
N MET A 118 8.81 -15.97 -15.51
CA MET A 118 7.38 -16.23 -15.28
C MET A 118 7.15 -17.54 -14.52
N ALA A 119 7.91 -18.58 -14.84
CA ALA A 119 7.83 -19.86 -14.13
C ALA A 119 8.32 -19.76 -12.66
N SER A 120 9.21 -18.82 -12.36
CA SER A 120 9.73 -18.61 -10.99
C SER A 120 8.75 -17.90 -10.06
N ILE A 121 7.75 -17.17 -10.58
CA ILE A 121 6.79 -16.37 -9.78
C ILE A 121 6.10 -17.24 -8.72
N LYS A 122 5.71 -18.46 -9.06
CA LYS A 122 5.06 -19.39 -8.13
C LYS A 122 5.93 -19.82 -6.95
N TYR A 123 7.25 -19.63 -7.03
CA TYR A 123 8.21 -19.93 -5.98
C TYR A 123 8.59 -18.68 -5.15
N ASN A 124 8.08 -17.51 -5.49
CA ASN A 124 8.26 -16.29 -4.74
C ASN A 124 7.34 -16.24 -3.53
N PHE A 125 7.59 -17.13 -2.55
CA PHE A 125 6.72 -17.31 -1.38
C PHE A 125 6.59 -16.03 -0.55
N TYR A 126 7.68 -15.27 -0.37
CA TYR A 126 7.64 -14.05 0.44
C TYR A 126 6.63 -13.02 -0.08
N PRO A 127 6.70 -12.56 -1.34
CA PRO A 127 5.73 -11.60 -1.85
C PRO A 127 4.30 -12.12 -1.86
N LEU A 128 4.08 -13.39 -2.18
CA LEU A 128 2.76 -14.02 -2.15
C LEU A 128 2.17 -14.03 -0.73
N LEU A 129 2.97 -14.46 0.26
CA LEU A 129 2.54 -14.49 1.66
C LEU A 129 2.35 -13.08 2.23
N ALA A 130 3.21 -12.11 1.87
CA ALA A 130 3.07 -10.73 2.33
C ALA A 130 1.71 -10.14 1.92
N ILE A 131 1.29 -10.30 0.67
CA ILE A 131 -0.01 -9.85 0.18
C ILE A 131 -1.15 -10.56 0.92
N VAL A 132 -1.07 -11.88 1.07
CA VAL A 132 -2.09 -12.66 1.79
C VAL A 132 -2.23 -12.18 3.24
N ILE A 133 -1.11 -11.94 3.94
CA ILE A 133 -1.11 -11.47 5.33
C ILE A 133 -1.75 -10.07 5.44
N VAL A 134 -1.49 -9.16 4.50
CA VAL A 134 -2.14 -7.84 4.48
C VAL A 134 -3.66 -8.01 4.45
N PHE A 135 -4.20 -8.81 3.54
CA PHE A 135 -5.63 -9.05 3.47
C PHE A 135 -6.18 -9.74 4.72
N ILE A 136 -5.46 -10.73 5.28
CA ILE A 136 -5.86 -11.38 6.54
C ILE A 136 -5.98 -10.33 7.66
N ILE A 137 -5.00 -9.44 7.83
CA ILE A 137 -5.02 -8.39 8.86
C ILE A 137 -6.21 -7.45 8.64
N ILE A 138 -6.45 -7.02 7.41
CA ILE A 138 -7.55 -6.12 7.07
C ILE A 138 -8.91 -6.75 7.40
N PHE A 139 -9.15 -7.99 6.96
CA PHE A 139 -10.45 -8.64 7.12
C PHE A 139 -10.69 -9.15 8.54
N THR A 140 -9.68 -9.68 9.20
CA THR A 140 -9.81 -10.15 10.60
C THR A 140 -9.83 -9.02 11.61
N LYS A 141 -9.36 -7.81 11.25
CA LYS A 141 -9.21 -6.64 12.15
C LYS A 141 -8.30 -6.96 13.35
N LYS A 142 -7.46 -7.98 13.24
CA LYS A 142 -6.52 -8.41 14.28
C LYS A 142 -5.13 -7.92 13.94
N ASP A 143 -4.69 -6.92 14.66
CA ASP A 143 -3.33 -6.40 14.55
C ASP A 143 -2.40 -7.12 15.54
N PHE A 144 -1.13 -7.26 15.17
CA PHE A 144 -0.11 -7.94 15.95
C PHE A 144 1.02 -6.98 16.34
N GLY A 145 1.73 -7.32 17.43
CA GLY A 145 2.94 -6.64 17.86
C GLY A 145 2.80 -5.10 17.98
N PRO A 146 3.73 -4.34 17.39
CA PRO A 146 3.71 -2.87 17.45
C PRO A 146 2.47 -2.24 16.84
N MET A 147 1.92 -2.83 15.76
CA MET A 147 0.72 -2.33 15.10
C MET A 147 -0.52 -2.41 16.00
N LYS A 148 -0.65 -3.48 16.81
CA LYS A 148 -1.71 -3.59 17.83
C LYS A 148 -1.61 -2.46 18.86
N LYS A 149 -0.38 -2.09 19.27
CA LYS A 149 -0.15 -0.96 20.19
C LYS A 149 -0.55 0.37 19.54
N ALA A 150 -0.23 0.58 18.25
CA ALA A 150 -0.61 1.76 17.49
C ALA A 150 -2.14 1.89 17.36
N GLU A 151 -2.83 0.81 17.01
CA GLU A 151 -4.30 0.78 16.93
C GLU A 151 -4.95 1.08 18.29
N LYS A 152 -4.41 0.50 19.38
CA LYS A 152 -4.88 0.77 20.75
C LYS A 152 -4.68 2.24 21.11
N ARG A 153 -3.47 2.81 20.88
CA ARG A 153 -3.18 4.22 21.14
C ARG A 153 -4.17 5.12 20.40
N THR A 154 -4.35 4.90 19.08
CA THR A 154 -5.25 5.73 18.28
C THR A 154 -6.70 5.66 18.77
N LYS A 155 -7.18 4.50 19.25
CA LYS A 155 -8.52 4.35 19.82
C LYS A 155 -8.67 5.06 21.17
N GLU A 156 -7.66 5.03 22.03
CA GLU A 156 -7.73 5.57 23.39
C GLU A 156 -7.42 7.07 23.45
N THR A 157 -6.46 7.55 22.66
CA THR A 157 -5.96 8.92 22.72
C THR A 157 -6.31 9.77 21.50
N GLY A 158 -6.75 9.16 20.40
CA GLY A 158 -6.94 9.83 19.11
C GLY A 158 -5.63 10.12 18.35
N GLN A 159 -4.46 9.81 18.93
CA GLN A 159 -3.16 10.07 18.31
C GLN A 159 -2.89 9.08 17.18
N LEU A 160 -2.74 9.61 15.97
CA LEU A 160 -2.56 8.82 14.73
C LEU A 160 -1.14 8.28 14.53
N MET A 161 -0.15 8.86 15.24
CA MET A 161 1.25 8.45 15.19
C MET A 161 1.89 8.54 16.58
N ASN A 162 3.06 7.93 16.75
CA ASN A 162 3.80 8.03 17.99
C ASN A 162 4.34 9.46 18.17
N THR A 163 4.26 9.99 19.39
CA THR A 163 4.77 11.33 19.75
C THR A 163 6.26 11.52 19.46
N ASN A 164 7.04 10.43 19.47
CA ASN A 164 8.46 10.45 19.17
C ASN A 164 8.77 10.28 17.66
N SER A 165 7.74 10.10 16.81
CA SER A 165 7.93 9.96 15.37
C SER A 165 8.18 11.34 14.76
N LYS A 166 9.23 11.43 13.92
CA LYS A 166 9.50 12.62 13.09
C LYS A 166 9.04 12.29 11.67
N PRO A 167 7.85 12.71 11.22
CA PRO A 167 7.43 12.47 9.85
C PRO A 167 8.33 13.24 8.88
N MET A 168 8.66 12.62 7.73
CA MET A 168 9.46 13.28 6.68
C MET A 168 8.71 14.45 6.01
N VAL A 169 7.38 14.41 6.06
CA VAL A 169 6.49 15.45 5.51
C VAL A 169 5.71 16.05 6.67
N SER A 170 5.85 17.36 6.89
CA SER A 170 5.07 18.11 7.88
C SER A 170 3.58 18.04 7.55
N ASP A 171 2.77 18.29 8.56
CA ASP A 171 1.30 18.37 8.43
C ASP A 171 0.84 19.78 7.97
N ASP A 172 1.80 20.68 7.63
CA ASP A 172 1.57 22.05 7.17
C ASP A 172 1.40 22.14 5.67
#